data_6ec09951d0d2659500f852741c7c4d79
#
_entry.id   6ec09951d0d2659500f852741c7c4d79
#
_cell.length_a   1.000
_cell.length_b   1.000
_cell.length_c   1.000
_cell.angle_alpha   90.00
_cell.angle_beta   90.00
_cell.angle_gamma   90.00
#
_symmetry.space_group_name_H-M   'P 1'
#
loop_
_entity.id
_entity.type
_entity.pdbx_description
1 polymer ?
#
loop_
_entity_poly.entity_id
_entity_poly.type
_entity_poly.pdbx_seq_one_letter_code
_entity_poly.pdbx_strand_id
1 'polypeptide(L)'
;MSGQQDSVPRSVSPTILVVDDEPSITKLCKTILQQAGFSVLDADGSSEALQICTQHERPIDLLLTDLILPPPGFKLASSSNQFPHVHGHELALRALRMRKDLRVILMSGNIDKDLAGYGIRRWNLPFLSKPFEQQALVALVRQTLHAPLPTIESLTEGPTGTPKVGDRWVD
;
A
#
# COMPACT_ATOMS: atom_id res chain seq x y z
N MET A 1 8.71 7.72 51.14
CA MET A 1 8.99 6.63 50.16
C MET A 1 8.25 6.93 48.87
N SER A 2 8.95 7.50 47.92
CA SER A 2 8.40 7.93 46.65
C SER A 2 8.42 6.76 45.70
N GLY A 3 7.25 6.19 45.39
CA GLY A 3 7.10 5.20 44.37
C GLY A 3 7.17 5.89 43.01
N GLN A 4 8.30 5.79 42.32
CA GLN A 4 8.38 6.06 40.90
C GLN A 4 7.58 4.99 40.19
N GLN A 5 6.42 5.39 39.68
CA GLN A 5 5.73 4.61 38.66
C GLN A 5 6.49 4.81 37.37
N ASP A 6 7.32 3.84 37.02
CA ASP A 6 7.86 3.69 35.68
C ASP A 6 6.67 3.49 34.72
N SER A 7 6.24 4.58 34.12
CA SER A 7 5.30 4.54 33.01
C SER A 7 6.03 3.90 31.84
N VAL A 8 5.85 2.59 31.67
CA VAL A 8 6.20 1.87 30.43
C VAL A 8 5.56 2.65 29.27
N PRO A 9 6.33 3.15 28.32
CA PRO A 9 5.75 3.82 27.18
C PRO A 9 4.82 2.84 26.49
N ARG A 10 3.52 3.17 26.43
CA ARG A 10 2.58 2.41 25.60
C ARG A 10 3.10 2.46 24.19
N SER A 11 3.58 1.31 23.70
CA SER A 11 3.96 1.18 22.30
C SER A 11 2.75 1.57 21.44
N VAL A 12 2.90 2.67 20.73
CA VAL A 12 1.83 3.13 19.83
C VAL A 12 1.68 2.07 18.75
N SER A 13 0.47 1.51 18.60
CA SER A 13 0.18 0.52 17.55
C SER A 13 0.46 1.11 16.18
N PRO A 14 1.17 0.40 15.29
CA PRO A 14 1.35 0.86 13.92
C PRO A 14 0.02 1.12 13.23
N THR A 15 -0.03 2.16 12.41
CA THR A 15 -1.21 2.56 11.64
C THR A 15 -1.08 2.11 10.19
N ILE A 16 -2.10 1.40 9.71
CA ILE A 16 -2.18 0.88 8.35
C ILE A 16 -3.33 1.56 7.62
N LEU A 17 -3.03 2.11 6.44
CA LEU A 17 -4.06 2.62 5.52
C LEU A 17 -4.38 1.55 4.49
N VAL A 18 -5.61 1.06 4.50
CA VAL A 18 -6.13 0.06 3.55
C VAL A 18 -6.93 0.75 2.46
N VAL A 19 -6.60 0.48 1.21
CA VAL A 19 -7.26 1.08 0.04
C VAL A 19 -7.72 -0.01 -0.91
N ASP A 20 -9.02 -0.13 -1.07
CA ASP A 20 -9.66 -1.03 -2.02
C ASP A 20 -11.04 -0.48 -2.36
N ASP A 21 -11.46 -0.57 -3.62
CA ASP A 21 -12.78 -0.13 -4.07
C ASP A 21 -13.90 -1.10 -3.67
N GLU A 22 -13.54 -2.32 -3.28
CA GLU A 22 -14.47 -3.34 -2.81
C GLU A 22 -14.64 -3.28 -1.29
N PRO A 23 -15.80 -2.83 -0.79
CA PRO A 23 -16.02 -2.64 0.66
C PRO A 23 -15.85 -3.92 1.48
N SER A 24 -16.11 -5.09 0.90
CA SER A 24 -15.94 -6.38 1.57
C SER A 24 -14.45 -6.65 1.87
N ILE A 25 -13.55 -6.25 0.99
CA ILE A 25 -12.10 -6.42 1.17
C ILE A 25 -11.57 -5.44 2.21
N THR A 26 -11.93 -4.17 2.14
CA THR A 26 -11.52 -3.18 3.17
C THR A 26 -12.01 -3.58 4.55
N LYS A 27 -13.24 -4.02 4.67
CA LYS A 27 -13.81 -4.50 5.93
C LYS A 27 -13.09 -5.74 6.45
N LEU A 28 -12.80 -6.71 5.58
CA LEU A 28 -12.06 -7.92 5.94
C LEU A 28 -10.65 -7.58 6.43
N CYS A 29 -9.90 -6.80 5.68
CA CYS A 29 -8.56 -6.36 6.05
C CYS A 29 -8.58 -5.61 7.39
N LYS A 30 -9.51 -4.68 7.56
CA LYS A 30 -9.67 -3.91 8.80
C LYS A 30 -9.90 -4.81 10.00
N THR A 31 -10.82 -5.76 9.89
CA THR A 31 -11.12 -6.71 10.96
C THR A 31 -9.90 -7.55 11.34
N ILE A 32 -9.22 -8.12 10.35
CA ILE A 32 -8.03 -8.96 10.56
C ILE A 32 -6.90 -8.16 11.21
N LEU A 33 -6.62 -6.98 10.70
CA LEU A 33 -5.50 -6.17 11.17
C LEU A 33 -5.77 -5.57 12.55
N GLN A 34 -7.00 -5.16 12.85
CA GLN A 34 -7.37 -4.70 14.20
C GLN A 34 -7.27 -5.82 15.23
N GLN A 35 -7.69 -7.03 14.89
CA GLN A 35 -7.51 -8.20 15.76
C GLN A 35 -6.03 -8.53 16.00
N ALA A 36 -5.16 -8.23 15.06
CA ALA A 36 -3.72 -8.40 15.19
C ALA A 36 -3.02 -7.25 15.96
N GLY A 37 -3.77 -6.24 16.41
CA GLY A 37 -3.27 -5.14 17.24
C GLY A 37 -2.87 -3.88 16.49
N PHE A 38 -3.19 -3.76 15.20
CA PHE A 38 -2.92 -2.57 14.39
C PHE A 38 -4.05 -1.54 14.45
N SER A 39 -3.70 -0.28 14.30
CA SER A 39 -4.66 0.78 14.00
C SER A 39 -4.91 0.81 12.49
N VAL A 40 -6.16 0.92 12.05
CA VAL A 40 -6.50 0.84 10.63
C VAL A 40 -7.31 2.04 10.20
N LEU A 41 -6.86 2.68 9.13
CA LEU A 41 -7.60 3.66 8.33
C LEU A 41 -7.99 2.98 7.02
N ASP A 42 -9.11 3.33 6.46
CA ASP A 42 -9.59 2.77 5.20
C ASP A 42 -10.03 3.86 4.22
N ALA A 43 -9.85 3.59 2.95
CA ALA A 43 -10.29 4.43 1.85
C ALA A 43 -10.86 3.56 0.71
N ASP A 44 -11.85 4.08 0.01
CA ASP A 44 -12.51 3.40 -1.10
C ASP A 44 -11.84 3.64 -2.47
N GLY A 45 -10.84 4.50 -2.49
CA GLY A 45 -10.09 4.81 -3.70
C GLY A 45 -8.88 5.69 -3.45
N SER A 46 -8.15 5.98 -4.52
CA SER A 46 -6.90 6.71 -4.46
C SER A 46 -7.06 8.16 -4.00
N SER A 47 -8.12 8.84 -4.41
CA SER A 47 -8.36 10.24 -4.05
C SER A 47 -8.58 10.41 -2.56
N GLU A 48 -9.40 9.56 -1.95
CA GLU A 48 -9.63 9.55 -0.51
C GLU A 48 -8.36 9.16 0.25
N ALA A 49 -7.62 8.15 -0.24
CA ALA A 49 -6.36 7.74 0.36
C ALA A 49 -5.32 8.86 0.39
N LEU A 50 -5.17 9.62 -0.68
CA LEU A 50 -4.26 10.76 -0.74
C LEU A 50 -4.72 11.91 0.17
N GLN A 51 -6.01 12.12 0.29
CA GLN A 51 -6.57 13.08 1.24
C GLN A 51 -6.23 12.68 2.68
N ILE A 52 -6.39 11.40 3.03
CA ILE A 52 -5.99 10.87 4.34
C ILE A 52 -4.49 11.06 4.56
N CYS A 53 -3.65 10.75 3.57
CA CYS A 53 -2.20 10.95 3.66
C CYS A 53 -1.82 12.42 3.92
N THR A 54 -2.61 13.36 3.42
CA THR A 54 -2.38 14.81 3.61
C THR A 54 -2.89 15.31 4.95
N GLN A 55 -4.05 14.85 5.40
CA GLN A 55 -4.77 15.42 6.54
C GLN A 55 -4.54 14.68 7.86
N HIS A 56 -4.15 13.40 7.82
CA HIS A 56 -3.96 12.62 9.03
C HIS A 56 -2.71 13.09 9.78
N GLU A 57 -2.88 13.57 10.99
CA GLU A 57 -1.80 14.18 11.77
C GLU A 57 -0.80 13.18 12.35
N ARG A 58 -1.25 11.95 12.59
CA ARG A 58 -0.41 10.89 13.15
C ARG A 58 0.35 10.15 12.05
N PRO A 59 1.45 9.45 12.39
CA PRO A 59 2.15 8.62 11.43
C PRO A 59 1.24 7.56 10.79
N ILE A 60 1.44 7.31 9.49
CA ILE A 60 0.91 6.15 8.79
C ILE A 60 2.12 5.28 8.46
N ASP A 61 2.16 4.08 9.01
CA ASP A 61 3.34 3.22 8.92
C ASP A 61 3.34 2.36 7.66
N LEU A 62 2.16 2.00 7.17
CA LEU A 62 2.01 1.13 6.00
C LEU A 62 0.77 1.47 5.19
N LEU A 63 0.94 1.50 3.86
CA LEU A 63 -0.13 1.54 2.87
C LEU A 63 -0.32 0.14 2.28
N LEU A 64 -1.53 -0.40 2.44
CA LEU A 64 -1.98 -1.64 1.82
C LEU A 64 -3.02 -1.28 0.77
N THR A 65 -2.67 -1.34 -0.51
CA THR A 65 -3.54 -0.89 -1.59
C THR A 65 -3.73 -1.93 -2.68
N ASP A 66 -4.96 -2.01 -3.21
CA ASP A 66 -5.19 -2.71 -4.47
C ASP A 66 -4.36 -2.07 -5.58
N LEU A 67 -3.77 -2.90 -6.43
CA LEU A 67 -3.01 -2.45 -7.60
C LEU A 67 -3.93 -1.78 -8.62
N ILE A 68 -5.11 -2.34 -8.82
CA ILE A 68 -6.11 -1.83 -9.75
C ILE A 68 -7.25 -1.19 -8.98
N LEU A 69 -7.33 0.13 -9.05
CA LEU A 69 -8.41 0.92 -8.49
C LEU A 69 -9.23 1.49 -9.64
N PRO A 70 -10.46 1.01 -9.89
CA PRO A 70 -11.31 1.57 -10.92
C PRO A 70 -11.70 3.02 -10.57
N PRO A 71 -12.01 3.87 -11.58
CA PRO A 71 -12.52 5.19 -11.31
C PRO A 71 -13.82 5.09 -10.50
N PRO A 72 -14.06 6.03 -9.58
CA PRO A 72 -15.29 6.03 -8.79
C PRO A 72 -16.48 6.04 -9.75
N GLY A 73 -17.38 5.06 -9.59
CA GLY A 73 -18.68 5.09 -10.26
C GLY A 73 -19.39 6.39 -9.90
N PHE A 74 -20.32 6.86 -10.76
CA PHE A 74 -21.05 8.13 -10.67
C PHE A 74 -21.52 8.48 -9.24
N LYS A 75 -20.60 8.82 -8.37
CA LYS A 75 -20.87 9.72 -7.27
C LYS A 75 -20.74 11.10 -7.87
N LEU A 76 -21.83 11.85 -7.86
CA LEU A 76 -21.84 13.26 -8.21
C LEU A 76 -20.49 13.84 -7.77
N ALA A 77 -19.70 14.25 -8.74
CA ALA A 77 -18.43 14.88 -8.46
C ALA A 77 -18.73 16.11 -7.62
N SER A 78 -18.71 15.95 -6.32
CA SER A 78 -18.53 17.10 -5.47
C SER A 78 -17.15 17.64 -5.83
N SER A 79 -17.15 18.78 -6.43
CA SER A 79 -16.08 19.48 -7.13
C SER A 79 -14.88 19.86 -6.27
N SER A 80 -14.56 19.08 -5.24
CA SER A 80 -13.50 19.34 -4.30
C SER A 80 -12.48 18.20 -4.16
N ASN A 81 -12.46 17.22 -5.08
CA ASN A 81 -11.39 16.25 -5.09
C ASN A 81 -10.12 16.89 -5.61
N GLN A 82 -9.32 17.37 -4.65
CA GLN A 82 -7.99 17.93 -4.91
C GLN A 82 -7.04 16.94 -5.57
N PHE A 83 -7.33 15.65 -5.50
CA PHE A 83 -6.50 14.58 -6.03
C PHE A 83 -7.23 13.83 -7.14
N PRO A 84 -6.63 13.73 -8.34
CA PRO A 84 -7.19 12.93 -9.42
C PRO A 84 -7.13 11.43 -9.07
N HIS A 85 -8.03 10.65 -9.66
CA HIS A 85 -8.00 9.21 -9.55
C HIS A 85 -6.73 8.63 -10.19
N VAL A 86 -6.08 7.70 -9.48
CA VAL A 86 -4.93 6.93 -9.96
C VAL A 86 -5.02 5.49 -9.49
N HIS A 87 -4.29 4.57 -10.14
CA HIS A 87 -4.15 3.19 -9.67
C HIS A 87 -3.18 3.06 -8.50
N GLY A 88 -3.16 1.88 -7.87
CA GLY A 88 -2.43 1.64 -6.64
C GLY A 88 -0.93 1.89 -6.71
N HIS A 89 -0.30 1.63 -7.85
CA HIS A 89 1.14 1.90 -8.02
C HIS A 89 1.46 3.41 -8.03
N GLU A 90 0.65 4.22 -8.69
CA GLU A 90 0.81 5.66 -8.69
C GLU A 90 0.42 6.25 -7.33
N LEU A 91 -0.61 5.69 -6.69
CA LEU A 91 -0.97 6.03 -5.32
C LEU A 91 0.21 5.80 -4.37
N ALA A 92 0.87 4.64 -4.49
CA ALA A 92 2.04 4.32 -3.68
C ALA A 92 3.17 5.34 -3.84
N LEU A 93 3.50 5.72 -5.09
CA LEU A 93 4.52 6.73 -5.37
C LEU A 93 4.19 8.09 -4.75
N ARG A 94 2.95 8.53 -4.90
CA ARG A 94 2.50 9.81 -4.34
C ARG A 94 2.48 9.80 -2.82
N ALA A 95 2.01 8.72 -2.21
CA ALA A 95 1.99 8.55 -0.77
C ALA A 95 3.40 8.55 -0.17
N LEU A 96 4.36 7.88 -0.81
CA LEU A 96 5.76 7.86 -0.39
C LEU A 96 6.43 9.25 -0.48
N ARG A 97 6.04 10.08 -1.43
CA ARG A 97 6.50 11.47 -1.49
C ARG A 97 5.93 12.34 -0.38
N MET A 98 4.73 12.04 0.06
CA MET A 98 4.06 12.78 1.14
C MET A 98 4.54 12.33 2.53
N ARG A 99 4.88 11.05 2.68
CA ARG A 99 5.21 10.43 3.97
C ARG A 99 6.48 9.59 3.85
N LYS A 100 7.57 10.08 4.44
CA LYS A 100 8.91 9.49 4.29
C LYS A 100 9.09 8.14 4.96
N ASP A 101 8.36 7.87 6.04
CA ASP A 101 8.49 6.64 6.84
C ASP A 101 7.41 5.61 6.48
N LEU A 102 6.81 5.74 5.31
CA LEU A 102 5.76 4.88 4.82
C LEU A 102 6.32 3.64 4.14
N ARG A 103 5.72 2.48 4.42
CA ARG A 103 5.93 1.23 3.69
C ARG A 103 4.71 0.91 2.85
N VAL A 104 4.87 0.08 1.84
CA VAL A 104 3.78 -0.23 0.88
C VAL A 104 3.70 -1.73 0.63
N ILE A 105 2.48 -2.25 0.63
CA ILE A 105 2.11 -3.56 0.11
C ILE A 105 1.07 -3.36 -0.98
N LEU A 106 1.26 -3.99 -2.13
CA LEU A 106 0.27 -4.02 -3.21
C LEU A 106 -0.54 -5.31 -3.15
N MET A 107 -1.83 -5.21 -3.39
CA MET A 107 -2.75 -6.36 -3.51
C MET A 107 -3.21 -6.50 -4.96
N SER A 108 -3.38 -7.74 -5.42
CA SER A 108 -3.96 -8.01 -6.74
C SER A 108 -4.55 -9.41 -6.82
N GLY A 109 -5.62 -9.55 -7.59
CA GLY A 109 -6.20 -10.85 -7.94
C GLY A 109 -5.39 -11.60 -9.00
N ASN A 110 -4.65 -10.90 -9.83
CA ASN A 110 -3.75 -11.47 -10.83
C ASN A 110 -2.60 -10.51 -11.14
N ILE A 111 -1.56 -10.60 -10.35
CA ILE A 111 -0.43 -9.66 -10.38
C ILE A 111 0.20 -9.58 -11.78
N ASP A 112 0.50 -10.71 -12.41
CA ASP A 112 1.20 -10.72 -13.69
C ASP A 112 0.35 -10.11 -14.81
N LYS A 113 -0.95 -10.44 -14.86
CA LYS A 113 -1.89 -9.89 -15.81
C LYS A 113 -2.11 -8.39 -15.60
N ASP A 114 -2.26 -7.98 -14.35
CA ASP A 114 -2.53 -6.59 -13.99
C ASP A 114 -1.31 -5.71 -14.30
N LEU A 115 -0.11 -6.17 -13.98
CA LEU A 115 1.13 -5.47 -14.33
C LEU A 115 1.29 -5.34 -15.86
N ALA A 116 1.09 -6.43 -16.59
CA ALA A 116 1.23 -6.44 -18.05
C ALA A 116 0.15 -5.56 -18.73
N GLY A 117 -1.11 -5.65 -18.30
CA GLY A 117 -2.24 -4.92 -18.87
C GLY A 117 -2.15 -3.41 -18.73
N TYR A 118 -1.47 -2.93 -17.69
CA TYR A 118 -1.31 -1.50 -17.40
C TYR A 118 0.10 -0.97 -17.70
N GLY A 119 0.97 -1.78 -18.33
CA GLY A 119 2.34 -1.39 -18.64
C GLY A 119 3.19 -1.09 -17.38
N ILE A 120 2.80 -1.64 -16.24
CA ILE A 120 3.46 -1.42 -14.97
C ILE A 120 4.64 -2.38 -14.88
N ARG A 121 5.83 -1.85 -14.64
CA ARG A 121 6.99 -2.68 -14.35
C ARG A 121 6.86 -3.28 -12.95
N ARG A 122 7.30 -4.52 -12.80
CA ARG A 122 7.36 -5.17 -11.49
C ARG A 122 8.34 -4.41 -10.60
N TRP A 123 7.82 -3.82 -9.56
CA TRP A 123 8.61 -3.12 -8.57
C TRP A 123 9.05 -4.06 -7.44
N ASN A 124 10.08 -3.67 -6.71
CA ASN A 124 10.54 -4.39 -5.52
C ASN A 124 9.64 -4.15 -4.30
N LEU A 125 8.34 -3.98 -4.51
CA LEU A 125 7.37 -3.89 -3.43
C LEU A 125 6.78 -5.25 -3.10
N PRO A 126 6.45 -5.49 -1.82
CA PRO A 126 5.71 -6.67 -1.43
C PRO A 126 4.34 -6.74 -2.09
N PHE A 127 3.94 -7.95 -2.50
CA PHE A 127 2.64 -8.22 -3.10
C PHE A 127 1.85 -9.23 -2.28
N LEU A 128 0.55 -9.00 -2.15
CA LEU A 128 -0.40 -9.92 -1.58
C LEU A 128 -1.39 -10.35 -2.68
N SER A 129 -1.42 -11.64 -2.99
CA SER A 129 -2.37 -12.19 -3.97
C SER A 129 -3.75 -12.35 -3.36
N LYS A 130 -4.80 -11.94 -4.05
CA LYS A 130 -6.20 -12.20 -3.70
C LYS A 130 -6.69 -13.48 -4.39
N PRO A 131 -7.46 -14.32 -3.73
CA PRO A 131 -7.82 -14.29 -2.31
C PRO A 131 -6.64 -14.64 -1.41
N PHE A 132 -6.62 -14.08 -0.21
CA PHE A 132 -5.56 -14.34 0.79
C PHE A 132 -6.14 -14.89 2.10
N GLU A 133 -5.33 -15.63 2.81
CA GLU A 133 -5.63 -16.08 4.16
C GLU A 133 -5.25 -15.01 5.21
N GLN A 134 -5.97 -15.01 6.31
CA GLN A 134 -5.72 -14.08 7.42
C GLN A 134 -4.26 -14.09 7.88
N GLN A 135 -3.68 -15.27 8.04
CA GLN A 135 -2.29 -15.42 8.49
C GLN A 135 -1.29 -14.87 7.49
N ALA A 136 -1.56 -15.02 6.19
CA ALA A 136 -0.71 -14.48 5.13
C ALA A 136 -0.68 -12.95 5.15
N LEU A 137 -1.83 -12.31 5.32
CA LEU A 137 -1.93 -10.86 5.44
C LEU A 137 -1.15 -10.34 6.65
N VAL A 138 -1.39 -10.90 7.83
CA VAL A 138 -0.74 -10.46 9.07
C VAL A 138 0.77 -10.68 9.02
N ALA A 139 1.22 -11.84 8.54
CA ALA A 139 2.63 -12.16 8.40
C ALA A 139 3.34 -11.18 7.46
N LEU A 140 2.76 -10.89 6.30
CA LEU A 140 3.32 -9.96 5.33
C LEU A 140 3.39 -8.53 5.88
N VAL A 141 2.35 -8.08 6.58
CA VAL A 141 2.33 -6.76 7.22
C VAL A 141 3.44 -6.65 8.26
N ARG A 142 3.57 -7.63 9.15
CA ARG A 142 4.63 -7.64 10.18
C ARG A 142 6.02 -7.65 9.56
N GLN A 143 6.24 -8.50 8.56
CA GLN A 143 7.50 -8.56 7.84
C GLN A 143 7.84 -7.23 7.17
N THR A 144 6.88 -6.60 6.52
CA THR A 144 7.06 -5.33 5.82
C THR A 144 7.35 -4.18 6.80
N LEU A 145 6.70 -4.15 7.95
CA LEU A 145 6.95 -3.15 8.99
C LEU A 145 8.38 -3.22 9.58
N HIS A 146 9.03 -4.37 9.53
CA HIS A 146 10.41 -4.56 9.97
C HIS A 146 11.44 -4.46 8.84
N ALA A 147 11.00 -4.38 7.58
CA ALA A 147 11.88 -4.24 6.43
C ALA A 147 12.44 -2.81 6.32
N PRO A 148 13.55 -2.60 5.59
CA PRO A 148 14.01 -1.27 5.26
C PRO A 148 12.94 -0.46 4.55
N LEU A 149 12.99 0.87 4.73
CA LEU A 149 12.08 1.78 4.03
C LEU A 149 12.33 1.73 2.52
N PRO A 150 11.27 1.70 1.69
CA PRO A 150 11.43 1.77 0.25
C PRO A 150 11.95 3.16 -0.13
N THR A 151 12.86 3.23 -1.08
CA THR A 151 13.28 4.49 -1.69
C THR A 151 12.52 4.72 -2.99
N ILE A 152 12.22 5.97 -3.31
CA ILE A 152 11.52 6.30 -4.56
C ILE A 152 12.35 5.84 -5.76
N GLU A 153 13.68 5.97 -5.68
CA GLU A 153 14.61 5.50 -6.71
C GLU A 153 14.51 3.99 -6.91
N SER A 154 14.39 3.21 -5.85
CA SER A 154 14.24 1.75 -5.96
C SER A 154 12.94 1.32 -6.63
N LEU A 155 11.94 2.21 -6.67
CA LEU A 155 10.65 1.98 -7.31
C LEU A 155 10.61 2.44 -8.77
N THR A 156 11.46 3.40 -9.14
CA THR A 156 11.56 3.93 -10.50
C THR A 156 12.61 3.22 -11.33
N GLU A 157 13.65 2.67 -10.71
CA GLU A 157 14.64 1.84 -11.35
C GLU A 157 14.07 0.42 -11.50
N GLY A 158 13.66 0.08 -12.72
CA GLY A 158 13.43 -1.31 -13.07
C GLY A 158 14.72 -2.12 -12.85
N PRO A 159 14.64 -3.46 -12.67
CA PRO A 159 15.85 -4.27 -12.52
C PRO A 159 16.83 -3.91 -13.61
N THR A 160 18.03 -3.48 -13.25
CA THR A 160 19.17 -3.29 -14.15
C THR A 160 19.65 -4.66 -14.62
N GLY A 161 18.78 -5.35 -15.35
CA GLY A 161 19.13 -6.47 -16.19
C GLY A 161 19.41 -5.89 -17.55
N THR A 162 20.69 -5.69 -17.86
CA THR A 162 21.13 -5.54 -19.24
C THR A 162 20.43 -6.60 -20.07
N PRO A 163 19.71 -6.23 -21.16
CA PRO A 163 19.24 -7.23 -22.10
C PRO A 163 20.50 -7.92 -22.61
N LYS A 164 20.61 -9.22 -22.39
CA LYS A 164 21.59 -10.02 -23.12
C LYS A 164 21.24 -9.88 -24.60
N VAL A 165 21.98 -9.01 -25.27
CA VAL A 165 22.04 -9.00 -26.73
C VAL A 165 22.71 -10.31 -27.12
N GLY A 166 21.93 -11.23 -27.63
CA GLY A 166 22.48 -12.45 -28.12
C GLY A 166 21.44 -13.53 -28.34
N ASP A 167 20.52 -13.32 -29.27
CA ASP A 167 20.02 -14.39 -30.14
C ASP A 167 19.57 -13.74 -31.44
N ARG A 168 20.58 -13.55 -32.31
CA ARG A 168 20.33 -13.44 -33.74
C ARG A 168 19.83 -14.81 -34.19
N TRP A 169 18.59 -14.90 -34.57
CA TRP A 169 18.14 -15.95 -35.44
C TRP A 169 18.79 -15.68 -36.79
N VAL A 170 19.73 -16.52 -37.13
CA VAL A 170 20.27 -16.67 -38.46
C VAL A 170 19.52 -17.86 -39.07
N ASP A 171 18.98 -17.66 -40.27
CA ASP A 171 18.20 -18.54 -41.18
C ASP A 171 18.30 -20.03 -40.95
#